data_dbaa544417a06b82d1cc0e0951ff3c7f
#
_entry.id   dbaa544417a06b82d1cc0e0951ff3c7f
#
_cell.length_a   1.000
_cell.length_b   1.000
_cell.length_c   1.000
_cell.angle_alpha   90.00
_cell.angle_beta   90.00
_cell.angle_gamma   90.00
#
_symmetry.space_group_name_H-M   'P 1'
#
loop_
_entity.id
_entity.type
_entity.pdbx_description
1 polymer ?
#
loop_
_entity_poly.entity_id
_entity_poly.type
_entity_poly.pdbx_seq_one_letter_code
_entity_poly.pdbx_strand_id
1 'polypeptide(L)'
;MSEKMKAILKDGSSLAVMNVAQPQLAQDGDVIVQVMLAGLCRTDLYAAEGKLKTPEKLILGHEFAGIVTDAQTDSFKAGDRICVNPLLSCGQCAHCHKGAQGACAKAEFIGIDRNGCFAGYIVVPQEAIFRIPQAMPYLEAAYAEPVAASLAVFKSGIAPGE
;
A
#
# COMPACT_ATOMS: atom_id res chain seq x y z
N MET A 1 -13.84 -4.88 -22.72
CA MET A 1 -13.58 -5.89 -21.66
C MET A 1 -12.35 -5.38 -20.91
N SER A 2 -12.41 -5.24 -19.56
CA SER A 2 -11.24 -4.82 -18.78
C SER A 2 -10.14 -5.88 -18.90
N GLU A 3 -8.90 -5.43 -19.06
CA GLU A 3 -7.74 -6.31 -19.03
C GLU A 3 -7.67 -7.04 -17.68
N LYS A 4 -7.15 -8.27 -17.68
CA LYS A 4 -6.99 -9.08 -16.48
C LYS A 4 -5.53 -9.10 -16.05
N MET A 5 -5.32 -9.18 -14.74
CA MET A 5 -4.01 -9.36 -14.12
C MET A 5 -4.04 -10.51 -13.11
N LYS A 6 -2.88 -11.09 -12.81
CA LYS A 6 -2.74 -12.03 -11.70
C LYS A 6 -2.67 -11.26 -10.37
N ALA A 7 -3.34 -11.80 -9.36
CA ALA A 7 -3.27 -11.29 -7.98
C ALA A 7 -3.36 -12.46 -6.98
N ILE A 8 -2.76 -12.28 -5.81
CA ILE A 8 -2.97 -13.15 -4.66
C ILE A 8 -4.21 -12.63 -3.93
N LEU A 9 -5.33 -13.32 -4.14
CA LEU A 9 -6.64 -12.98 -3.59
C LEU A 9 -6.95 -13.86 -2.39
N LYS A 10 -7.27 -13.23 -1.28
CA LYS A 10 -7.95 -13.83 -0.15
C LYS A 10 -9.46 -13.76 -0.41
N ASP A 11 -10.17 -14.89 -0.26
CA ASP A 11 -11.63 -15.00 -0.35
C ASP A 11 -12.11 -15.87 0.83
N GLY A 12 -12.64 -15.23 1.85
CA GLY A 12 -12.90 -15.88 3.13
C GLY A 12 -11.64 -16.48 3.74
N SER A 13 -11.59 -17.79 3.90
CA SER A 13 -10.42 -18.55 4.39
C SER A 13 -9.52 -19.08 3.26
N SER A 14 -9.87 -18.85 1.99
CA SER A 14 -9.09 -19.30 0.83
C SER A 14 -8.08 -18.22 0.44
N LEU A 15 -6.87 -18.66 0.05
CA LEU A 15 -5.83 -17.80 -0.53
C LEU A 15 -5.34 -18.44 -1.83
N ALA A 16 -5.46 -17.75 -2.94
CA ALA A 16 -5.09 -18.28 -4.24
C ALA A 16 -4.59 -17.19 -5.22
N VAL A 17 -3.79 -17.61 -6.18
CA VAL A 17 -3.47 -16.76 -7.34
C VAL A 17 -4.64 -16.80 -8.31
N MET A 18 -5.28 -15.65 -8.51
CA MET A 18 -6.46 -15.51 -9.36
C MET A 18 -6.22 -14.50 -10.49
N ASN A 19 -7.00 -14.64 -11.57
CA ASN A 19 -7.10 -13.60 -12.59
C ASN A 19 -8.22 -12.63 -12.20
N VAL A 20 -7.86 -11.40 -11.89
CA VAL A 20 -8.79 -10.32 -11.53
C VAL A 20 -8.75 -9.22 -12.58
N ALA A 21 -9.76 -8.36 -12.61
CA ALA A 21 -9.74 -7.17 -13.46
C ALA A 21 -8.61 -6.21 -13.00
N GLN A 22 -7.94 -5.56 -13.95
CA GLN A 22 -7.03 -4.47 -13.61
C GLN A 22 -7.81 -3.32 -12.98
N PRO A 23 -7.20 -2.60 -12.02
CA PRO A 23 -7.82 -1.43 -11.40
C PRO A 23 -8.02 -0.33 -12.44
N GLN A 24 -8.99 0.54 -12.16
CA GLN A 24 -9.28 1.73 -12.96
C GLN A 24 -9.24 2.96 -12.06
N LEU A 25 -8.91 4.10 -12.64
CA LEU A 25 -9.07 5.39 -11.98
C LEU A 25 -10.56 5.65 -11.75
N ALA A 26 -10.94 6.05 -10.54
CA ALA A 26 -12.34 6.25 -10.15
C ALA A 26 -12.63 7.66 -9.61
N GLN A 27 -11.59 8.34 -9.10
CA GLN A 27 -11.74 9.67 -8.49
C GLN A 27 -10.47 10.50 -8.69
N ASP A 28 -10.61 11.82 -8.53
CA ASP A 28 -9.46 12.73 -8.55
C ASP A 28 -8.43 12.33 -7.50
N GLY A 29 -7.17 12.37 -7.86
CA GLY A 29 -6.06 11.94 -7.02
C GLY A 29 -5.71 10.46 -7.11
N ASP A 30 -6.51 9.63 -7.80
CA ASP A 30 -6.16 8.23 -8.04
C ASP A 30 -4.96 8.09 -8.97
N VAL A 31 -4.09 7.14 -8.65
CA VAL A 31 -2.90 6.79 -9.43
C VAL A 31 -2.84 5.28 -9.62
N ILE A 32 -2.71 4.82 -10.86
CA ILE A 32 -2.46 3.40 -11.17
C ILE A 32 -0.97 3.16 -11.21
N VAL A 33 -0.54 2.19 -10.42
CA VAL A 33 0.87 1.80 -10.30
C VAL A 33 1.03 0.36 -10.77
N GLN A 34 1.94 0.13 -11.71
CA GLN A 34 2.49 -1.20 -11.99
C GLN A 34 3.44 -1.58 -10.87
N VAL A 35 3.14 -2.66 -10.16
CA VAL A 35 3.97 -3.15 -9.06
C VAL A 35 5.22 -3.82 -9.64
N MET A 36 6.39 -3.28 -9.33
CA MET A 36 7.67 -3.81 -9.78
C MET A 36 8.30 -4.75 -8.76
N LEU A 37 8.06 -4.48 -7.49
CA LEU A 37 8.50 -5.31 -6.38
C LEU A 37 7.57 -5.12 -5.18
N ALA A 38 7.23 -6.22 -4.51
CA ALA A 38 6.45 -6.22 -3.28
C ALA A 38 7.17 -7.04 -2.20
N GLY A 39 7.18 -6.55 -0.98
CA GLY A 39 7.65 -7.24 0.22
C GLY A 39 6.53 -8.09 0.83
N LEU A 40 6.90 -9.13 1.57
CA LEU A 40 6.00 -9.96 2.35
C LEU A 40 6.19 -9.67 3.83
N CYS A 41 5.18 -9.14 4.48
CA CYS A 41 5.15 -8.85 5.90
C CYS A 41 4.47 -9.99 6.70
N ARG A 42 4.81 -10.10 7.97
CA ARG A 42 4.08 -10.97 8.90
C ARG A 42 2.59 -10.61 8.98
N THR A 43 2.25 -9.35 8.81
CA THR A 43 0.87 -8.86 8.78
C THR A 43 0.06 -9.51 7.66
N ASP A 44 0.66 -9.73 6.49
CA ASP A 44 -0.01 -10.43 5.37
C ASP A 44 -0.34 -11.87 5.73
N LEU A 45 0.56 -12.56 6.45
CA LEU A 45 0.31 -13.92 6.94
C LEU A 45 -0.85 -13.95 7.95
N TYR A 46 -0.90 -12.99 8.88
CA TYR A 46 -1.99 -12.89 9.84
C TYR A 46 -3.33 -12.59 9.16
N ALA A 47 -3.33 -11.74 8.13
CA ALA A 47 -4.52 -11.48 7.33
C ALA A 47 -4.97 -12.74 6.56
N ALA A 48 -4.03 -13.47 5.94
CA ALA A 48 -4.30 -14.71 5.23
C ALA A 48 -4.87 -15.81 6.15
N GLU A 49 -4.35 -15.93 7.38
CA GLU A 49 -4.80 -16.87 8.40
C GLU A 49 -6.11 -16.46 9.09
N GLY A 50 -6.69 -15.30 8.74
CA GLY A 50 -7.92 -14.79 9.37
C GLY A 50 -7.73 -14.27 10.81
N LYS A 51 -6.49 -14.03 11.23
CA LYS A 51 -6.15 -13.45 12.55
C LYS A 51 -6.37 -11.94 12.61
N LEU A 52 -6.53 -11.30 11.47
CA LEU A 52 -6.87 -9.88 11.33
C LEU A 52 -8.25 -9.74 10.68
N LYS A 53 -9.01 -8.76 11.15
CA LYS A 53 -10.28 -8.39 10.51
C LYS A 53 -9.97 -7.72 9.16
N THR A 54 -10.45 -8.30 8.10
CA THR A 54 -10.30 -7.79 6.72
C THR A 54 -11.62 -7.94 5.97
N PRO A 55 -11.79 -7.25 4.82
CA PRO A 55 -12.85 -7.60 3.87
C PRO A 55 -12.79 -9.09 3.50
N GLU A 56 -13.93 -9.66 3.15
CA GLU A 56 -14.04 -11.07 2.75
C GLU A 56 -13.17 -11.36 1.52
N LYS A 57 -13.23 -10.47 0.53
CA LYS A 57 -12.37 -10.52 -0.66
C LYS A 57 -11.36 -9.40 -0.61
N LEU A 58 -10.08 -9.75 -0.66
CA LEU A 58 -8.99 -8.80 -0.51
C LEU A 58 -7.73 -9.28 -1.25
N ILE A 59 -7.12 -8.41 -2.03
CA ILE A 59 -5.75 -8.58 -2.49
C ILE A 59 -4.84 -8.11 -1.36
N LEU A 60 -3.93 -8.97 -0.88
CA LEU A 60 -3.01 -8.66 0.20
C LEU A 60 -1.81 -7.84 -0.28
N GLY A 61 -0.92 -7.47 0.65
CA GLY A 61 0.36 -6.80 0.38
C GLY A 61 0.30 -5.29 0.55
N HIS A 62 1.29 -4.73 1.23
CA HIS A 62 1.34 -3.31 1.59
C HIS A 62 2.76 -2.70 1.50
N GLU A 63 3.78 -3.50 1.27
CA GLU A 63 5.17 -3.07 1.09
C GLU A 63 5.52 -3.14 -0.39
N PHE A 64 5.58 -2.02 -1.11
CA PHE A 64 5.90 -2.10 -2.54
C PHE A 64 6.55 -0.85 -3.10
N ALA A 65 7.18 -1.05 -4.24
CA ALA A 65 7.63 0.00 -5.14
C ALA A 65 7.21 -0.32 -6.58
N GLY A 66 7.00 0.71 -7.39
CA GLY A 66 6.50 0.53 -8.73
C GLY A 66 6.68 1.74 -9.64
N ILE A 67 6.01 1.66 -10.79
CA ILE A 67 5.98 2.70 -11.81
C ILE A 67 4.53 3.14 -12.00
N VAL A 68 4.29 4.44 -11.99
CA VAL A 68 3.01 5.04 -12.37
C VAL A 68 2.74 4.74 -13.84
N THR A 69 1.58 4.18 -14.15
CA THR A 69 1.15 3.91 -15.53
C THR A 69 0.05 4.86 -15.98
N ASP A 70 -0.78 5.32 -15.04
CA ASP A 70 -1.86 6.29 -15.28
C ASP A 70 -2.17 7.06 -14.00
N ALA A 71 -2.67 8.30 -14.11
CA ALA A 71 -2.97 9.14 -12.95
C ALA A 71 -4.07 10.16 -13.27
N GLN A 72 -4.98 10.33 -12.33
CA GLN A 72 -6.00 11.38 -12.36
C GLN A 72 -5.58 12.52 -11.40
N THR A 73 -4.39 13.06 -11.63
CA THR A 73 -3.79 14.14 -10.86
C THR A 73 -2.65 14.79 -11.64
N ASP A 74 -2.36 16.06 -11.37
CA ASP A 74 -1.19 16.76 -11.90
C ASP A 74 0.10 16.46 -11.09
N SER A 75 -0.04 15.84 -9.91
CA SER A 75 1.09 15.55 -9.04
C SER A 75 1.95 14.40 -9.52
N PHE A 76 1.39 13.44 -10.28
CA PHE A 76 2.11 12.27 -10.80
C PHE A 76 1.79 12.03 -12.26
N LYS A 77 2.72 11.42 -12.99
CA LYS A 77 2.57 11.07 -14.40
C LYS A 77 3.13 9.69 -14.70
N ALA A 78 2.72 9.10 -15.81
CA ALA A 78 3.26 7.84 -16.30
C ALA A 78 4.80 7.89 -16.39
N GLY A 79 5.44 6.84 -15.90
CA GLY A 79 6.90 6.72 -15.80
C GLY A 79 7.49 7.18 -14.46
N ASP A 80 6.74 7.86 -13.60
CA ASP A 80 7.21 8.21 -12.25
C ASP A 80 7.44 6.92 -11.45
N ARG A 81 8.62 6.81 -10.84
CA ARG A 81 8.98 5.70 -9.96
C ARG A 81 8.62 6.07 -8.53
N ILE A 82 7.98 5.14 -7.82
CA ILE A 82 7.41 5.42 -6.49
C ILE A 82 7.65 4.29 -5.48
N CYS A 83 7.58 4.64 -4.21
CA CYS A 83 7.31 3.74 -3.09
C CYS A 83 6.04 4.18 -2.37
N VAL A 84 5.53 3.32 -1.47
CA VAL A 84 4.24 3.52 -0.79
C VAL A 84 4.40 3.84 0.69
N ASN A 85 3.46 4.62 1.22
CA ASN A 85 3.04 4.61 2.62
C ASN A 85 1.63 3.98 2.65
N PRO A 86 1.46 2.77 3.21
CA PRO A 86 0.18 2.07 3.16
C PRO A 86 -0.88 2.65 4.09
N LEU A 87 -0.51 3.51 5.04
CA LEU A 87 -1.45 4.15 5.96
C LEU A 87 -2.15 5.35 5.30
N LEU A 88 -3.42 5.21 5.03
CA LEU A 88 -4.29 6.25 4.47
C LEU A 88 -5.09 6.90 5.60
N SER A 89 -4.78 8.15 5.92
CA SER A 89 -5.51 8.91 6.93
C SER A 89 -6.46 9.92 6.27
N CYS A 90 -7.51 10.34 7.00
CA CYS A 90 -8.51 11.23 6.42
C CYS A 90 -8.02 12.67 6.18
N GLY A 91 -6.87 13.06 6.69
CA GLY A 91 -6.29 14.40 6.56
C GLY A 91 -7.00 15.52 7.32
N GLN A 92 -8.24 15.30 7.81
CA GLN A 92 -9.13 16.36 8.27
C GLN A 92 -9.46 16.31 9.78
N CYS A 93 -9.19 15.21 10.48
CA CYS A 93 -9.51 15.08 11.89
C CYS A 93 -8.42 15.72 12.77
N ALA A 94 -8.73 15.93 14.06
CA ALA A 94 -7.80 16.53 15.00
C ALA A 94 -6.47 15.77 15.13
N HIS A 95 -6.48 14.45 14.96
CA HIS A 95 -5.26 13.63 14.96
C HIS A 95 -4.41 13.90 13.72
N CYS A 96 -5.03 13.96 12.54
CA CYS A 96 -4.33 14.24 11.28
C CYS A 96 -3.70 15.64 11.30
N HIS A 97 -4.43 16.65 11.77
CA HIS A 97 -3.92 18.03 11.89
C HIS A 97 -2.73 18.15 12.87
N LYS A 98 -2.63 17.24 13.85
CA LYS A 98 -1.50 17.17 14.80
C LYS A 98 -0.35 16.29 14.31
N GLY A 99 -0.42 15.75 13.09
CA GLY A 99 0.59 14.82 12.57
C GLY A 99 0.52 13.41 13.16
N ALA A 100 -0.55 13.08 13.88
CA ALA A 100 -0.78 11.77 14.49
C ALA A 100 -1.70 10.90 13.61
N GLN A 101 -1.33 10.70 12.33
CA GLN A 101 -2.14 9.99 11.34
C GLN A 101 -2.50 8.56 11.78
N GLY A 102 -1.61 7.87 12.48
CA GLY A 102 -1.86 6.52 13.02
C GLY A 102 -3.00 6.44 14.04
N ALA A 103 -3.41 7.58 14.64
CA ALA A 103 -4.55 7.68 15.55
C ALA A 103 -5.84 8.15 14.86
N CYS A 104 -5.85 8.23 13.52
CA CYS A 104 -7.03 8.62 12.76
C CYS A 104 -8.10 7.52 12.83
N ALA A 105 -9.30 7.87 13.33
CA ALA A 105 -10.41 6.92 13.44
C ALA A 105 -10.96 6.44 12.07
N LYS A 106 -10.61 7.13 10.99
CA LYS A 106 -10.97 6.79 9.62
C LYS A 106 -9.76 6.31 8.82
N ALA A 107 -8.69 5.88 9.49
CA ALA A 107 -7.54 5.34 8.79
C ALA A 107 -7.89 4.03 8.10
N GLU A 108 -7.41 3.86 6.89
CA GLU A 108 -7.40 2.60 6.15
C GLU A 108 -5.97 2.17 5.90
N PHE A 109 -5.75 0.88 5.78
CA PHE A 109 -4.44 0.32 5.50
C PHE A 109 -4.49 -0.51 4.20
N ILE A 110 -3.68 -0.14 3.22
CA ILE A 110 -3.55 -0.85 1.95
C ILE A 110 -3.16 -2.31 2.25
N GLY A 111 -3.83 -3.28 1.61
CA GLY A 111 -3.60 -4.70 1.80
C GLY A 111 -4.28 -5.31 3.05
N ILE A 112 -4.98 -4.49 3.87
CA ILE A 112 -5.74 -4.94 5.05
C ILE A 112 -7.19 -4.47 4.98
N ASP A 113 -7.44 -3.17 4.78
CA ASP A 113 -8.79 -2.60 4.70
C ASP A 113 -9.26 -2.42 3.25
N ARG A 114 -8.32 -2.36 2.32
CA ARG A 114 -8.53 -2.26 0.89
C ARG A 114 -7.47 -3.03 0.12
N ASN A 115 -7.73 -3.31 -1.17
CA ASN A 115 -6.81 -4.08 -2.02
C ASN A 115 -5.37 -3.57 -1.97
N GLY A 116 -4.44 -4.51 -1.86
CA GLY A 116 -3.01 -4.32 -1.76
C GLY A 116 -2.25 -4.64 -3.05
N CYS A 117 -0.95 -4.82 -2.89
CA CYS A 117 0.03 -4.85 -3.97
C CYS A 117 0.43 -6.25 -4.45
N PHE A 118 -0.12 -7.34 -3.90
CA PHE A 118 0.19 -8.68 -4.43
C PHE A 118 -0.59 -8.92 -5.73
N ALA A 119 -0.40 -8.03 -6.69
CA ALA A 119 -1.02 -7.99 -8.01
C ALA A 119 -0.09 -7.31 -9.03
N GLY A 120 -0.41 -7.41 -10.31
CA GLY A 120 0.35 -6.71 -11.35
C GLY A 120 0.22 -5.19 -11.28
N TYR A 121 -0.97 -4.72 -10.89
CA TYR A 121 -1.29 -3.29 -10.78
C TYR A 121 -2.12 -3.03 -9.53
N ILE A 122 -1.98 -1.81 -9.00
CA ILE A 122 -2.77 -1.31 -7.88
C ILE A 122 -3.21 0.13 -8.17
N VAL A 123 -4.41 0.52 -7.73
CA VAL A 123 -4.82 1.93 -7.65
C VAL A 123 -4.65 2.42 -6.22
N VAL A 124 -4.00 3.57 -6.08
CA VAL A 124 -3.74 4.21 -4.78
C VAL A 124 -3.99 5.72 -4.88
N PRO A 125 -4.39 6.38 -3.79
CA PRO A 125 -4.45 7.84 -3.79
C PRO A 125 -3.03 8.43 -3.82
N GLN A 126 -2.88 9.58 -4.46
CA GLN A 126 -1.59 10.26 -4.63
C GLN A 126 -0.86 10.55 -3.31
N GLU A 127 -1.61 10.71 -2.20
CA GLU A 127 -1.06 10.96 -0.88
C GLU A 127 -0.36 9.73 -0.26
N ALA A 128 -0.61 8.55 -0.82
CA ALA A 128 -0.01 7.29 -0.37
C ALA A 128 1.37 7.05 -0.98
N ILE A 129 1.79 7.79 -1.99
CA ILE A 129 2.99 7.47 -2.76
C ILE A 129 4.02 8.60 -2.75
N PHE A 130 5.27 8.20 -2.82
CA PHE A 130 6.42 9.10 -2.86
C PHE A 130 7.31 8.76 -4.05
N ARG A 131 7.77 9.79 -4.78
CA ARG A 131 8.77 9.59 -5.82
C ARG A 131 10.07 9.10 -5.24
N ILE A 132 10.69 8.16 -5.92
CA ILE A 132 12.03 7.67 -5.60
C ILE A 132 13.05 8.14 -6.67
N PRO A 133 14.33 8.32 -6.30
CA PRO A 133 15.39 8.64 -7.25
C PRO A 133 15.48 7.59 -8.36
N GLN A 134 15.84 8.03 -9.58
CA GLN A 134 15.99 7.13 -10.73
C GLN A 134 17.03 6.02 -10.48
N ALA A 135 18.10 6.32 -9.75
CA ALA A 135 19.16 5.36 -9.45
C ALA A 135 18.81 4.37 -8.33
N MET A 136 17.72 4.61 -7.55
CA MET A 136 17.35 3.75 -6.43
C MET A 136 16.77 2.42 -6.94
N PRO A 137 17.31 1.25 -6.58
CA PRO A 137 16.71 -0.04 -6.90
C PRO A 137 15.31 -0.19 -6.28
N TYR A 138 14.40 -0.88 -6.97
CA TYR A 138 13.06 -1.15 -6.41
C TYR A 138 13.09 -1.97 -5.12
N LEU A 139 14.12 -2.80 -4.95
CA LEU A 139 14.33 -3.54 -3.71
C LEU A 139 14.52 -2.60 -2.52
N GLU A 140 15.36 -1.58 -2.66
CA GLU A 140 15.57 -0.58 -1.61
C GLU A 140 14.32 0.27 -1.39
N ALA A 141 13.64 0.65 -2.47
CA ALA A 141 12.43 1.47 -2.42
C ALA A 141 11.26 0.74 -1.73
N ALA A 142 11.07 -0.57 -1.97
CA ALA A 142 10.05 -1.36 -1.31
C ALA A 142 10.31 -1.53 0.20
N TYR A 143 11.56 -1.42 0.62
CA TYR A 143 11.96 -1.43 2.04
C TYR A 143 11.62 -0.13 2.78
N ALA A 144 11.15 0.90 2.11
CA ALA A 144 10.81 2.19 2.75
C ALA A 144 9.75 2.02 3.85
N GLU A 145 8.74 1.18 3.63
CA GLU A 145 7.69 0.91 4.61
C GLU A 145 8.24 0.16 5.84
N PRO A 146 8.89 -1.02 5.74
CA PRO A 146 9.45 -1.71 6.89
C PRO A 146 10.46 -0.86 7.69
N VAL A 147 11.26 -0.06 7.02
CA VAL A 147 12.19 0.89 7.68
C VAL A 147 11.41 1.95 8.44
N ALA A 148 10.36 2.54 7.84
CA ALA A 148 9.53 3.54 8.49
C ALA A 148 8.82 2.96 9.73
N ALA A 149 8.28 1.74 9.62
CA ALA A 149 7.68 1.02 10.74
C ALA A 149 8.70 0.76 11.86
N SER A 150 9.92 0.34 11.52
CA SER A 150 11.01 0.12 12.48
C SER A 150 11.44 1.41 13.17
N LEU A 151 11.53 2.52 12.44
CA LEU A 151 11.88 3.83 12.99
C LEU A 151 10.81 4.38 13.96
N ALA A 152 9.56 3.93 13.87
CA ALA A 152 8.51 4.30 14.80
C ALA A 152 8.82 3.87 16.24
N VAL A 153 9.65 2.83 16.45
CA VAL A 153 10.12 2.37 17.77
C VAL A 153 10.87 3.50 18.47
N PHE A 154 11.69 4.28 17.77
CA PHE A 154 12.40 5.41 18.39
C PHE A 154 11.47 6.51 18.92
N LYS A 155 10.26 6.63 18.34
CA LYS A 155 9.24 7.57 18.80
C LYS A 155 8.45 7.07 20.00
N SER A 156 8.51 5.77 20.31
CA SER A 156 7.81 5.16 21.44
C SER A 156 8.47 5.42 22.79
N GLY A 157 9.68 5.99 22.81
CA GLY A 157 10.45 6.24 24.02
C GLY A 157 11.17 5.02 24.59
N ILE A 158 11.18 3.89 23.87
CA ILE A 158 11.95 2.69 24.25
C ILE A 158 13.44 2.99 24.05
N ALA A 159 14.23 2.86 25.13
CA ALA A 159 15.68 3.04 25.06
C ALA A 159 16.35 1.80 24.44
N PRO A 160 17.51 1.98 23.74
CA PRO A 160 18.29 0.83 23.27
C PRO A 160 18.72 -0.06 24.44
N GLY A 161 18.34 -1.34 24.39
CA GLY A 161 18.71 -2.34 25.41
C GLY A 161 17.63 -2.67 26.45
N GLU A 162 16.43 -2.08 26.31
CA GLU A 162 15.24 -2.48 27.09
C GLU A 162 14.39 -3.52 26.39
#